data_8c63cc207e9877b1dd499d809818dcb8
#
_entry.id   8c63cc207e9877b1dd499d809818dcb8
#
_cell.length_a   1.000
_cell.length_b   1.000
_cell.length_c   1.000
_cell.angle_alpha   90.00
_cell.angle_beta   90.00
_cell.angle_gamma   90.00
#
_symmetry.space_group_name_H-M   'P 1'
#
loop_
_entity.id
_entity.type
_entity.pdbx_description
1 polymer ?
#
loop_
_entity_poly.entity_id
_entity_poly.type
_entity_poly.pdbx_seq_one_letter_code
_entity_poly.pdbx_strand_id
1 'polypeptide(L)'
;VLERSDGSNHAYPQLRGYGESSDAHHMSAPHPQGLGAQLAMRDALARAGITADAVDYLNLHGTATPANDSVEAHAVAMLFPDSLHASSTKGWTGHTLGAAGIVESVIALLALEHGELPGTLNSQQRDPACGPQIRFDNAQRPIQDAMNNSFGFGGNNASLVFGRA
;
A
#
# COMPACT_ATOMS: atom_id res chain seq x y z
N VAL A 1 12.10 -15.02 2.37
CA VAL A 1 12.25 -15.56 3.74
C VAL A 1 12.27 -14.39 4.70
N LEU A 2 11.48 -14.45 5.77
CA LEU A 2 11.54 -13.50 6.87
C LEU A 2 12.39 -14.11 7.98
N GLU A 3 13.29 -13.33 8.53
CA GLU A 3 14.10 -13.72 9.68
C GLU A 3 14.10 -12.60 10.73
N ARG A 4 14.38 -12.95 11.97
CA ARG A 4 14.45 -11.96 13.05
C ARG A 4 15.71 -11.10 12.85
N SER A 5 15.54 -9.77 12.83
CA SER A 5 16.69 -8.87 12.86
C SER A 5 17.35 -8.92 14.23
N ASP A 6 18.67 -9.15 14.24
CA ASP A 6 19.51 -9.05 15.44
C ASP A 6 20.23 -7.70 15.53
N GLY A 7 19.95 -6.79 14.59
CA GLY A 7 20.59 -5.48 14.49
C GLY A 7 21.98 -5.49 13.84
N SER A 8 22.49 -6.65 13.44
CA SER A 8 23.82 -6.76 12.85
C SER A 8 23.85 -6.62 11.34
N ASN A 9 22.73 -6.82 10.67
CA ASN A 9 22.63 -6.82 9.21
C ASN A 9 21.73 -5.69 8.70
N HIS A 10 22.34 -4.60 8.28
CA HIS A 10 21.68 -3.44 7.68
C HIS A 10 21.58 -3.53 6.15
N ALA A 11 21.88 -4.68 5.55
CA ALA A 11 21.90 -4.82 4.09
C ALA A 11 20.50 -5.04 3.48
N TYR A 12 19.52 -5.46 4.27
CA TYR A 12 18.20 -5.82 3.79
C TYR A 12 17.09 -4.93 4.35
N PRO A 13 16.06 -4.63 3.56
CA PRO A 13 14.87 -3.95 4.06
C PRO A 13 14.23 -4.71 5.22
N GLN A 14 13.65 -3.97 6.14
CA GLN A 14 12.99 -4.49 7.32
C GLN A 14 11.49 -4.35 7.23
N LEU A 15 10.71 -5.35 7.69
CA LEU A 15 9.31 -5.18 8.03
C LEU A 15 9.25 -4.40 9.34
N ARG A 16 8.90 -3.10 9.26
CA ARG A 16 8.87 -2.18 10.40
C ARG A 16 7.54 -2.19 11.13
N GLY A 17 6.46 -2.38 10.40
CA GLY A 17 5.13 -2.35 10.99
C GLY A 17 4.12 -3.12 10.17
N TYR A 18 3.07 -3.55 10.83
CA TYR A 18 1.89 -4.15 10.20
C TYR A 18 0.64 -3.68 10.91
N GLY A 19 -0.46 -3.60 10.19
CA GLY A 19 -1.76 -3.32 10.74
C GLY A 19 -2.81 -4.20 10.10
N GLU A 20 -3.80 -4.56 10.87
CA GLU A 20 -4.91 -5.39 10.43
C GLU A 20 -6.22 -4.90 11.04
N SER A 21 -7.31 -5.07 10.30
CA SER A 21 -8.63 -4.69 10.75
C SER A 21 -9.71 -5.51 10.03
N SER A 22 -10.93 -5.40 10.53
CA SER A 22 -12.11 -5.91 9.84
C SER A 22 -13.11 -4.76 9.64
N ASP A 23 -13.68 -4.65 8.44
CA ASP A 23 -14.73 -3.67 8.17
C ASP A 23 -16.02 -3.92 8.96
N ALA A 24 -16.30 -5.19 9.30
CA ALA A 24 -17.54 -5.62 9.95
C ALA A 24 -18.80 -5.02 9.28
N HIS A 25 -18.76 -4.85 7.96
CA HIS A 25 -19.80 -4.14 7.20
C HIS A 25 -20.58 -5.06 6.26
N HIS A 26 -19.87 -5.72 5.32
CA HIS A 26 -20.50 -6.59 4.30
C HIS A 26 -19.51 -7.68 3.86
N MET A 27 -20.06 -8.84 3.42
CA MET A 27 -19.20 -9.98 3.06
C MET A 27 -18.36 -9.78 1.80
N SER A 28 -18.74 -8.87 0.91
CA SER A 28 -18.07 -8.68 -0.40
C SER A 28 -17.89 -7.22 -0.81
N ALA A 29 -18.26 -6.27 0.05
CA ALA A 29 -18.09 -4.83 -0.20
C ALA A 29 -17.32 -4.18 0.95
N PRO A 30 -16.39 -3.26 0.66
CA PRO A 30 -15.67 -2.53 1.70
C PRO A 30 -16.62 -1.60 2.45
N HIS A 31 -16.22 -1.18 3.65
CA HIS A 31 -16.93 -0.13 4.37
C HIS A 31 -16.92 1.16 3.53
N PRO A 32 -18.07 1.81 3.27
CA PRO A 32 -18.17 2.93 2.32
C PRO A 32 -17.24 4.11 2.60
N GLN A 33 -16.86 4.30 3.86
CA GLN A 33 -15.93 5.35 4.28
C GLN A 33 -14.48 4.84 4.40
N GLY A 34 -14.18 3.60 4.02
CA GLY A 34 -12.86 3.01 4.11
C GLY A 34 -12.30 2.91 5.53
N LEU A 35 -13.19 2.78 6.53
CA LEU A 35 -12.77 2.80 7.93
C LEU A 35 -11.76 1.69 8.24
N GLY A 36 -12.03 0.46 7.80
CA GLY A 36 -11.12 -0.65 8.02
C GLY A 36 -9.77 -0.43 7.36
N ALA A 37 -9.75 0.02 6.11
CA ALA A 37 -8.51 0.38 5.41
C ALA A 37 -7.71 1.44 6.18
N GLN A 38 -8.38 2.51 6.65
CA GLN A 38 -7.73 3.54 7.47
C GLN A 38 -7.17 2.99 8.79
N LEU A 39 -7.91 2.12 9.47
CA LEU A 39 -7.45 1.51 10.72
C LEU A 39 -6.21 0.64 10.50
N ALA A 40 -6.21 -0.21 9.47
CA ALA A 40 -5.06 -1.05 9.13
C ALA A 40 -3.82 -0.19 8.81
N MET A 41 -3.96 0.85 7.98
CA MET A 41 -2.85 1.75 7.64
C MET A 41 -2.33 2.51 8.87
N ARG A 42 -3.21 3.05 9.73
CA ARG A 42 -2.81 3.76 10.96
C ARG A 42 -2.07 2.85 11.93
N ASP A 43 -2.54 1.62 12.13
CA ASP A 43 -1.90 0.65 13.03
C ASP A 43 -0.51 0.25 12.50
N ALA A 44 -0.38 0.02 11.18
CA ALA A 44 0.90 -0.26 10.55
C ALA A 44 1.92 0.89 10.74
N LEU A 45 1.51 2.14 10.53
CA LEU A 45 2.33 3.33 10.75
C LEU A 45 2.73 3.48 12.22
N ALA A 46 1.78 3.30 13.14
CA ALA A 46 2.04 3.40 14.57
C ALA A 46 3.05 2.35 15.05
N ARG A 47 2.93 1.11 14.59
CA ARG A 47 3.89 0.03 14.91
C ARG A 47 5.25 0.24 14.26
N ALA A 48 5.30 0.85 13.09
CA ALA A 48 6.55 1.24 12.44
C ALA A 48 7.23 2.44 13.12
N GLY A 49 6.51 3.19 13.95
CA GLY A 49 7.00 4.41 14.61
C GLY A 49 7.23 5.57 13.64
N ILE A 50 6.49 5.61 12.54
CA ILE A 50 6.59 6.67 11.52
C ILE A 50 5.24 7.37 11.30
N THR A 51 5.30 8.55 10.72
CA THR A 51 4.12 9.33 10.30
C THR A 51 3.79 9.05 8.83
N ALA A 52 2.58 9.38 8.40
CA ALA A 52 2.13 9.12 7.04
C ALA A 52 2.96 9.87 5.96
N ASP A 53 3.49 11.04 6.31
CA ASP A 53 4.35 11.84 5.42
C ASP A 53 5.75 11.26 5.23
N ALA A 54 6.17 10.31 6.07
CA ALA A 54 7.43 9.57 5.90
C ALA A 54 7.32 8.45 4.86
N VAL A 55 6.12 8.03 4.48
CA VAL A 55 5.92 6.98 3.46
C VAL A 55 6.17 7.57 2.07
N ASP A 56 7.16 7.05 1.38
CA ASP A 56 7.52 7.47 0.03
C ASP A 56 6.70 6.79 -1.07
N TYR A 57 6.39 5.52 -0.89
CA TYR A 57 5.69 4.67 -1.84
C TYR A 57 4.62 3.82 -1.16
N LEU A 58 3.42 3.79 -1.74
CA LEU A 58 2.34 2.90 -1.34
C LEU A 58 1.89 2.04 -2.51
N ASN A 59 2.08 0.72 -2.39
CA ASN A 59 1.46 -0.23 -3.31
C ASN A 59 0.01 -0.45 -2.86
N LEU A 60 -0.93 -0.02 -3.70
CA LEU A 60 -2.35 -0.08 -3.44
C LEU A 60 -2.90 -1.50 -3.65
N HIS A 61 -3.95 -1.84 -2.91
CA HIS A 61 -4.75 -3.02 -3.26
C HIS A 61 -5.32 -2.89 -4.67
N GLY A 62 -5.89 -1.76 -5.04
CA GLY A 62 -6.19 -1.28 -6.41
C GLY A 62 -6.63 -2.34 -7.40
N THR A 63 -7.84 -2.87 -7.24
CA THR A 63 -8.36 -4.02 -8.04
C THR A 63 -8.99 -3.62 -9.38
N ALA A 64 -9.01 -2.34 -9.72
CA ALA A 64 -9.72 -1.78 -10.87
C ALA A 64 -11.26 -2.00 -10.80
N THR A 65 -11.79 -2.14 -9.60
CA THR A 65 -13.24 -2.14 -9.37
C THR A 65 -13.67 -0.81 -8.77
N PRO A 66 -14.78 -0.19 -9.24
CA PRO A 66 -15.23 1.12 -8.75
C PRO A 66 -15.39 1.16 -7.22
N ALA A 67 -15.92 0.09 -6.62
CA ALA A 67 -16.17 0.04 -5.19
C ALA A 67 -14.86 0.05 -4.37
N ASN A 68 -13.87 -0.77 -4.75
CA ASN A 68 -12.60 -0.78 -4.05
C ASN A 68 -11.83 0.51 -4.28
N ASP A 69 -11.69 0.91 -5.55
CA ASP A 69 -10.76 1.98 -5.91
C ASP A 69 -11.21 3.33 -5.34
N SER A 70 -12.52 3.62 -5.34
CA SER A 70 -13.04 4.85 -4.72
C SER A 70 -12.85 4.88 -3.21
N VAL A 71 -13.07 3.75 -2.54
CA VAL A 71 -12.94 3.64 -1.07
C VAL A 71 -11.46 3.70 -0.66
N GLU A 72 -10.59 2.98 -1.35
CA GLU A 72 -9.16 3.01 -1.07
C GLU A 72 -8.54 4.38 -1.35
N ALA A 73 -8.90 5.00 -2.48
CA ALA A 73 -8.44 6.35 -2.80
C ALA A 73 -8.88 7.37 -1.74
N HIS A 74 -10.12 7.27 -1.25
CA HIS A 74 -10.60 8.10 -0.16
C HIS A 74 -9.80 7.87 1.13
N ALA A 75 -9.57 6.61 1.53
CA ALA A 75 -8.80 6.28 2.72
C ALA A 75 -7.36 6.79 2.65
N VAL A 76 -6.73 6.70 1.48
CA VAL A 76 -5.39 7.23 1.22
C VAL A 76 -5.37 8.76 1.31
N ALA A 77 -6.32 9.45 0.69
CA ALA A 77 -6.40 10.91 0.74
C ALA A 77 -6.64 11.46 2.15
N MET A 78 -7.31 10.68 3.02
CA MET A 78 -7.54 11.07 4.42
C MET A 78 -6.29 10.93 5.30
N LEU A 79 -5.31 10.14 4.92
CA LEU A 79 -4.16 9.82 5.75
C LEU A 79 -2.84 10.38 5.23
N PHE A 80 -2.66 10.44 3.94
CA PHE A 80 -1.37 10.72 3.32
C PHE A 80 -1.35 12.07 2.60
N PRO A 81 -0.20 12.74 2.56
CA PRO A 81 -0.05 13.99 1.82
C PRO A 81 -0.17 13.77 0.31
N ASP A 82 -0.45 14.84 -0.41
CA ASP A 82 -0.54 14.85 -1.88
C ASP A 82 0.76 14.42 -2.58
N SER A 83 1.89 14.51 -1.88
CA SER A 83 3.22 14.13 -2.39
C SER A 83 3.44 12.62 -2.45
N LEU A 84 2.65 11.81 -1.75
CA LEU A 84 2.78 10.35 -1.77
C LEU A 84 2.77 9.82 -3.20
N HIS A 85 3.64 8.84 -3.49
CA HIS A 85 3.55 8.04 -4.71
C HIS A 85 2.77 6.77 -4.42
N ALA A 86 1.50 6.74 -4.74
CA ALA A 86 0.66 5.57 -4.61
C ALA A 86 0.26 5.01 -5.98
N SER A 87 0.37 3.71 -6.17
CA SER A 87 0.02 3.06 -7.43
C SER A 87 -0.47 1.64 -7.25
N SER A 88 -1.28 1.14 -8.17
CA SER A 88 -1.61 -0.29 -8.24
C SER A 88 -0.73 -0.97 -9.28
N THR A 89 -0.10 -2.07 -8.88
CA THR A 89 0.71 -2.91 -9.77
C THR A 89 -0.05 -4.07 -10.39
N LYS A 90 -1.34 -4.19 -10.10
CA LYS A 90 -2.18 -5.26 -10.66
C LYS A 90 -2.38 -5.19 -12.17
N GLY A 91 -2.17 -4.02 -12.78
CA GLY A 91 -2.09 -3.90 -14.24
C GLY A 91 -0.92 -4.69 -14.85
N TRP A 92 0.15 -4.92 -14.08
CA TRP A 92 1.34 -5.68 -14.48
C TRP A 92 1.20 -7.17 -14.15
N THR A 93 0.73 -7.49 -12.95
CA THR A 93 0.76 -8.85 -12.38
C THR A 93 -0.55 -9.61 -12.50
N GLY A 94 -1.65 -8.91 -12.77
CA GLY A 94 -2.99 -9.43 -12.51
C GLY A 94 -3.31 -9.48 -11.01
N HIS A 95 -4.55 -9.80 -10.70
CA HIS A 95 -4.96 -10.03 -9.31
C HIS A 95 -4.70 -11.49 -8.92
N THR A 96 -3.62 -11.75 -8.22
CA THR A 96 -3.16 -13.10 -7.86
C THR A 96 -3.88 -13.69 -6.63
N LEU A 97 -5.02 -13.12 -6.22
CA LEU A 97 -5.87 -13.57 -5.12
C LEU A 97 -5.09 -13.72 -3.80
N GLY A 98 -5.05 -14.94 -3.23
CA GLY A 98 -4.33 -15.20 -1.98
C GLY A 98 -2.82 -14.90 -2.01
N ALA A 99 -2.23 -14.81 -3.20
CA ALA A 99 -0.82 -14.43 -3.36
C ALA A 99 -0.62 -12.92 -3.59
N ALA A 100 -1.69 -12.11 -3.73
CA ALA A 100 -1.57 -10.70 -4.08
C ALA A 100 -0.70 -9.93 -3.08
N GLY A 101 -0.97 -10.08 -1.78
CA GLY A 101 -0.22 -9.39 -0.75
C GLY A 101 1.27 -9.67 -0.75
N ILE A 102 1.69 -10.92 -0.98
CA ILE A 102 3.13 -11.25 -1.03
C ILE A 102 3.80 -10.74 -2.31
N VAL A 103 3.11 -10.81 -3.46
CA VAL A 103 3.63 -10.26 -4.73
C VAL A 103 3.85 -8.76 -4.61
N GLU A 104 2.87 -8.04 -4.09
CA GLU A 104 2.92 -6.59 -3.91
C GLU A 104 3.92 -6.17 -2.83
N SER A 105 4.08 -6.98 -1.77
CA SER A 105 5.14 -6.78 -0.79
C SER A 105 6.53 -6.90 -1.42
N VAL A 106 6.74 -7.87 -2.32
CA VAL A 106 8.01 -7.99 -3.06
C VAL A 106 8.25 -6.77 -3.94
N ILE A 107 7.21 -6.25 -4.61
CA ILE A 107 7.33 -5.02 -5.41
C ILE A 107 7.70 -3.81 -4.53
N ALA A 108 7.09 -3.68 -3.34
CA ALA A 108 7.46 -2.63 -2.40
C ALA A 108 8.92 -2.74 -1.93
N LEU A 109 9.40 -3.96 -1.68
CA LEU A 109 10.80 -4.22 -1.34
C LEU A 109 11.76 -3.89 -2.48
N LEU A 110 11.41 -4.23 -3.72
CA LEU A 110 12.20 -3.86 -4.90
C LEU A 110 12.22 -2.35 -5.12
N ALA A 111 11.10 -1.66 -4.87
CA ALA A 111 11.05 -0.20 -4.92
C ALA A 111 12.03 0.42 -3.90
N LEU A 112 12.09 -0.12 -2.67
CA LEU A 112 13.10 0.29 -1.68
C LEU A 112 14.52 0.03 -2.16
N GLU A 113 14.79 -1.15 -2.72
CA GLU A 113 16.13 -1.53 -3.14
C GLU A 113 16.65 -0.69 -4.30
N HIS A 114 15.82 -0.50 -5.33
CA HIS A 114 16.24 0.12 -6.58
C HIS A 114 15.85 1.59 -6.71
N GLY A 115 14.96 2.11 -5.87
CA GLY A 115 14.43 3.48 -6.00
C GLY A 115 13.49 3.63 -7.20
N GLU A 116 12.99 2.53 -7.74
CA GLU A 116 12.02 2.52 -8.84
C GLU A 116 10.60 2.40 -8.29
N LEU A 117 9.81 3.45 -8.47
CA LEU A 117 8.43 3.50 -8.01
C LEU A 117 7.50 3.24 -9.19
N PRO A 118 6.82 2.10 -9.24
CA PRO A 118 5.88 1.82 -10.32
C PRO A 118 4.72 2.82 -10.37
N GLY A 119 4.31 3.20 -11.58
CA GLY A 119 3.03 3.87 -11.82
C GLY A 119 1.88 2.86 -11.96
N THR A 120 0.69 3.35 -12.19
CA THR A 120 -0.50 2.51 -12.43
C THR A 120 -0.63 2.23 -13.92
N LEU A 121 -0.23 1.03 -14.34
CA LEU A 121 -0.20 0.62 -15.75
C LEU A 121 -1.59 0.73 -16.40
N ASN A 122 -1.60 1.14 -17.68
CA ASN A 122 -2.80 1.31 -18.51
C ASN A 122 -3.81 2.36 -18.00
N SER A 123 -3.40 3.23 -17.08
CA SER A 123 -4.21 4.33 -16.59
C SER A 123 -3.84 5.60 -17.35
N GLN A 124 -4.81 6.20 -18.02
CA GLN A 124 -4.61 7.42 -18.82
C GLN A 124 -5.38 8.61 -18.27
N GLN A 125 -6.50 8.35 -17.61
CA GLN A 125 -7.37 9.38 -17.06
C GLN A 125 -7.66 9.08 -15.60
N ARG A 126 -7.42 10.08 -14.76
CA ARG A 126 -7.71 9.97 -13.32
C ARG A 126 -9.22 10.02 -13.09
N ASP A 127 -9.72 9.05 -12.33
CA ASP A 127 -11.08 9.10 -11.80
C ASP A 127 -11.18 10.30 -10.84
N PRO A 128 -12.25 11.10 -10.92
CA PRO A 128 -12.49 12.24 -10.00
C PRO A 128 -12.48 11.86 -8.51
N ALA A 129 -12.79 10.61 -8.17
CA ALA A 129 -12.71 10.09 -6.80
C ALA A 129 -11.26 9.86 -6.31
N CYS A 130 -10.28 9.82 -7.23
CA CYS A 130 -8.88 9.57 -6.90
C CYS A 130 -8.14 10.88 -6.65
N GLY A 131 -7.50 10.98 -5.49
CA GLY A 131 -6.64 12.11 -5.13
C GLY A 131 -5.32 12.14 -5.93
N PRO A 132 -4.53 13.21 -5.75
CA PRO A 132 -3.26 13.40 -6.45
C PRO A 132 -2.18 12.38 -6.05
N GLN A 133 -2.37 11.67 -4.95
CA GLN A 133 -1.48 10.59 -4.50
C GLN A 133 -1.37 9.46 -5.52
N ILE A 134 -2.46 9.20 -6.29
CA ILE A 134 -2.49 8.12 -7.28
C ILE A 134 -1.66 8.52 -8.49
N ARG A 135 -0.57 7.78 -8.75
CA ARG A 135 0.38 8.06 -9.82
C ARG A 135 0.22 7.07 -10.98
N PHE A 136 0.29 7.60 -12.20
CA PHE A 136 0.18 6.80 -13.43
C PHE A 136 1.55 6.48 -14.00
N ASP A 137 2.48 7.42 -13.87
CA ASP A 137 3.83 7.29 -14.39
C ASP A 137 4.77 6.68 -13.37
N ASN A 138 5.76 5.94 -13.86
CA ASN A 138 6.88 5.48 -13.03
C ASN A 138 7.70 6.69 -12.59
N ALA A 139 8.29 6.58 -11.40
CA ALA A 139 9.26 7.55 -10.91
C ALA A 139 10.52 6.83 -10.44
N GLN A 140 11.65 7.53 -10.45
CA GLN A 140 12.91 7.03 -9.95
C GLN A 140 13.50 8.03 -8.96
N ARG A 141 13.63 7.60 -7.73
CA ARG A 141 14.29 8.35 -6.64
C ARG A 141 14.59 7.41 -5.48
N PRO A 142 15.62 7.67 -4.68
CA PRO A 142 15.80 6.95 -3.43
C PRO A 142 14.60 7.15 -2.52
N ILE A 143 14.18 6.08 -1.85
CA ILE A 143 13.09 6.08 -0.87
C ILE A 143 13.54 5.37 0.40
N GLN A 144 12.93 5.73 1.53
CA GLN A 144 13.25 5.21 2.85
C GLN A 144 12.19 4.23 3.35
N ASP A 145 10.92 4.56 3.15
CA ASP A 145 9.80 3.76 3.63
C ASP A 145 8.79 3.50 2.51
N ALA A 146 8.38 2.23 2.39
CA ALA A 146 7.34 1.79 1.47
C ALA A 146 6.24 1.04 2.22
N MET A 147 5.02 1.14 1.74
CA MET A 147 3.86 0.49 2.32
C MET A 147 3.14 -0.36 1.28
N ASN A 148 2.51 -1.45 1.72
CA ASN A 148 1.64 -2.29 0.89
C ASN A 148 0.29 -2.48 1.55
N ASN A 149 -0.80 -2.29 0.80
CA ASN A 149 -2.16 -2.56 1.20
C ASN A 149 -2.68 -3.84 0.58
N SER A 150 -3.38 -4.64 1.38
CA SER A 150 -4.09 -5.84 0.93
C SER A 150 -5.45 -5.90 1.59
N PHE A 151 -6.50 -5.76 0.79
CA PHE A 151 -7.88 -5.78 1.25
C PHE A 151 -8.62 -6.98 0.63
N GLY A 152 -9.44 -7.66 1.41
CA GLY A 152 -10.07 -8.90 1.00
C GLY A 152 -11.55 -8.97 1.31
N PHE A 153 -12.24 -9.89 0.66
CA PHE A 153 -13.63 -10.21 0.98
C PHE A 153 -13.78 -10.61 2.45
N GLY A 154 -14.95 -10.37 3.00
CA GLY A 154 -15.20 -10.50 4.44
C GLY A 154 -14.78 -9.25 5.24
N GLY A 155 -14.28 -8.21 4.54
CA GLY A 155 -13.84 -6.96 5.16
C GLY A 155 -12.47 -7.08 5.82
N ASN A 156 -11.65 -8.03 5.43
CA ASN A 156 -10.28 -8.17 5.95
C ASN A 156 -9.37 -7.13 5.31
N ASN A 157 -8.71 -6.34 6.15
CA ASN A 157 -7.76 -5.33 5.71
C ASN A 157 -6.41 -5.57 6.36
N ALA A 158 -5.35 -5.51 5.58
CA ALA A 158 -3.98 -5.57 6.07
C ALA A 158 -3.11 -4.51 5.38
N SER A 159 -2.20 -3.92 6.15
CA SER A 159 -1.20 -2.97 5.64
C SER A 159 0.16 -3.33 6.24
N LEU A 160 1.20 -3.30 5.41
CA LEU A 160 2.58 -3.59 5.83
C LEU A 160 3.46 -2.39 5.54
N VAL A 161 4.36 -2.05 6.46
CA VAL A 161 5.38 -1.01 6.29
C VAL A 161 6.75 -1.67 6.23
N PHE A 162 7.46 -1.40 5.16
CA PHE A 162 8.85 -1.80 4.94
C PHE A 162 9.74 -0.57 4.93
N GLY A 163 10.94 -0.67 5.48
CA GLY A 163 11.89 0.42 5.46
C GLY A 163 13.32 -0.07 5.29
N ARG A 164 14.19 0.81 4.84
CA ARG A 164 15.64 0.57 4.85
C ARG A 164 16.12 0.46 6.30
N ALA A 165 17.08 -0.41 6.53
CA ALA A 165 17.74 -0.54 7.83
C ALA A 165 18.60 0.69 8.17
#